data_fb4215805e09ce03d35f3d4cf86434a4
#
_entry.id   fb4215805e09ce03d35f3d4cf86434a4
#
_cell.length_a   1.000
_cell.length_b   1.000
_cell.length_c   1.000
_cell.angle_alpha   90.00
_cell.angle_beta   90.00
_cell.angle_gamma   90.00
#
_symmetry.space_group_name_H-M   'P 1'
#
loop_
_entity.id
_entity.type
_entity.pdbx_description
1 polymer ?
#
loop_
_entity_poly.entity_id
_entity_poly.type
_entity_poly.pdbx_seq_one_letter_code
_entity_poly.pdbx_strand_id
1 'polypeptide(L)'
;MRGILDAYNDQTRKVWACDSFEGLPDPDIDKYPEDEGTPFHLWNFFLAVSQKEVEANFEKYGLLDDRVVFVKGYFEDTLPNIKCQKISLMRLDGDQYGSTIVALESLYPKLSNGGFVIIDDYISVDACRTAVHDYRKANGIRDEIIQIDWTTGYWRKSK
;
A
#
# COMPACT_ATOMS: atom_id res chain seq x y z
N MET A 1 12.47 0.58 2.04
CA MET A 1 12.30 1.95 2.63
C MET A 1 13.19 2.16 3.84
N ARG A 2 13.09 1.40 4.95
CA ARG A 2 13.87 1.65 6.18
C ARG A 2 15.39 1.72 5.93
N GLY A 3 15.95 0.76 5.19
CA GLY A 3 17.38 0.78 4.85
C GLY A 3 17.83 2.00 4.02
N ILE A 4 16.95 2.57 3.20
CA ILE A 4 17.23 3.82 2.48
C ILE A 4 17.34 5.00 3.46
N LEU A 5 16.41 5.10 4.41
CA LEU A 5 16.47 6.16 5.43
C LEU A 5 17.77 6.06 6.23
N ASP A 6 18.20 4.83 6.53
CA ASP A 6 19.46 4.57 7.25
C ASP A 6 20.68 4.98 6.40
N ALA A 7 20.74 4.57 5.14
CA ALA A 7 21.83 4.89 4.22
C ALA A 7 22.00 6.42 3.99
N TYR A 8 20.89 7.17 4.06
CA TYR A 8 20.90 8.65 3.95
C TYR A 8 20.94 9.34 5.32
N ASN A 9 21.15 8.60 6.41
CA ASN A 9 21.19 9.13 7.79
C ASN A 9 19.94 9.97 8.16
N ASP A 10 18.79 9.61 7.61
CA ASP A 10 17.52 10.24 8.00
C ASP A 10 17.06 9.70 9.34
N GLN A 11 17.06 10.55 10.36
CA GLN A 11 16.70 10.18 11.73
C GLN A 11 15.26 10.56 12.10
N THR A 12 14.50 11.15 11.18
CA THR A 12 13.19 11.77 11.48
C THR A 12 12.01 11.01 10.89
N ARG A 13 12.19 10.44 9.70
CA ARG A 13 11.11 9.74 9.01
C ARG A 13 10.89 8.34 9.56
N LYS A 14 9.62 7.93 9.57
CA LYS A 14 9.18 6.59 9.96
C LYS A 14 8.73 5.79 8.74
N VAL A 15 8.85 4.49 8.83
CA VAL A 15 8.27 3.54 7.88
C VAL A 15 7.07 2.89 8.56
N TRP A 16 5.91 3.02 7.93
CA TRP A 16 4.67 2.40 8.38
C TRP A 16 4.45 1.13 7.56
N ALA A 17 4.50 -0.02 8.23
CA ALA A 17 4.18 -1.33 7.67
C ALA A 17 2.74 -1.67 8.03
N CYS A 18 1.82 -1.35 7.11
CA CYS A 18 0.40 -1.59 7.28
C CYS A 18 0.03 -2.85 6.50
N ASP A 19 -0.42 -3.87 7.19
CA ASP A 19 -0.75 -5.17 6.61
C ASP A 19 -1.69 -5.94 7.54
N SER A 20 -2.47 -6.86 7.01
CA SER A 20 -3.23 -7.82 7.82
C SER A 20 -2.30 -8.75 8.57
N PHE A 21 -1.15 -9.10 7.99
CA PHE A 21 -0.23 -10.18 8.40
C PHE A 21 -0.93 -11.56 8.45
N GLU A 22 -2.01 -11.68 7.69
CA GLU A 22 -2.86 -12.87 7.59
C GLU A 22 -3.26 -13.16 6.14
N GLY A 23 -2.73 -12.36 5.17
CA GLY A 23 -3.03 -12.42 3.74
C GLY A 23 -4.17 -11.47 3.34
N LEU A 24 -4.79 -11.72 2.18
CA LEU A 24 -5.84 -10.89 1.65
C LEU A 24 -7.21 -11.25 2.24
N PRO A 25 -8.12 -10.26 2.38
CA PRO A 25 -9.49 -10.53 2.80
C PRO A 25 -10.27 -11.29 1.72
N ASP A 26 -11.34 -11.96 2.12
CA ASP A 26 -12.34 -12.40 1.17
C ASP A 26 -12.93 -11.19 0.44
N PRO A 27 -13.13 -11.24 -0.88
CA PRO A 27 -13.67 -10.12 -1.63
C PRO A 27 -15.12 -9.82 -1.22
N ASP A 28 -15.39 -8.57 -0.88
CA ASP A 28 -16.76 -8.08 -0.63
C ASP A 28 -17.38 -7.61 -1.97
N ILE A 29 -17.90 -8.57 -2.73
CA ILE A 29 -18.48 -8.32 -4.06
C ILE A 29 -19.79 -7.50 -4.01
N ASP A 30 -20.49 -7.46 -2.88
CA ASP A 30 -21.66 -6.60 -2.71
C ASP A 30 -21.25 -5.12 -2.65
N LYS A 31 -20.11 -4.85 -2.04
CA LYS A 31 -19.56 -3.49 -1.90
C LYS A 31 -18.64 -3.10 -3.06
N TYR A 32 -17.85 -4.05 -3.55
CA TYR A 32 -16.85 -3.89 -4.59
C TYR A 32 -17.01 -4.98 -5.66
N PRO A 33 -17.99 -4.86 -6.55
CA PRO A 33 -18.23 -5.86 -7.60
C PRO A 33 -17.04 -6.05 -8.55
N GLU A 34 -16.12 -5.09 -8.61
CA GLU A 34 -14.87 -5.19 -9.38
C GLU A 34 -13.93 -6.29 -8.87
N ASP A 35 -14.13 -6.75 -7.63
CA ASP A 35 -13.38 -7.84 -7.04
C ASP A 35 -13.96 -9.23 -7.37
N GLU A 36 -15.08 -9.28 -8.11
CA GLU A 36 -15.65 -10.56 -8.54
C GLU A 36 -14.62 -11.33 -9.39
N GLY A 37 -14.40 -12.59 -8.99
CA GLY A 37 -13.44 -13.46 -9.68
C GLY A 37 -11.96 -13.26 -9.30
N THR A 38 -11.65 -12.42 -8.31
CA THR A 38 -10.28 -12.30 -7.78
C THR A 38 -10.02 -13.43 -6.75
N PRO A 39 -9.16 -14.41 -7.05
CA PRO A 39 -9.01 -15.60 -6.20
C PRO A 39 -7.90 -15.48 -5.15
N PHE A 40 -7.30 -14.30 -4.97
CA PHE A 40 -6.06 -14.13 -4.20
C PHE A 40 -6.17 -14.58 -2.74
N HIS A 41 -7.33 -14.38 -2.08
CA HIS A 41 -7.58 -14.86 -0.72
C HIS A 41 -7.41 -16.38 -0.59
N LEU A 42 -7.66 -17.15 -1.65
CA LEU A 42 -7.47 -18.61 -1.66
C LEU A 42 -6.00 -19.01 -1.57
N TRP A 43 -5.08 -18.08 -1.80
CA TRP A 43 -3.64 -18.32 -1.76
C TRP A 43 -2.99 -17.86 -0.44
N ASN A 44 -3.79 -17.47 0.54
CA ASN A 44 -3.29 -17.01 1.84
C ASN A 44 -2.40 -18.04 2.55
N PHE A 45 -2.54 -19.33 2.24
CA PHE A 45 -1.68 -20.37 2.80
C PHE A 45 -0.19 -20.19 2.47
N PHE A 46 0.17 -19.42 1.44
CA PHE A 46 1.55 -19.04 1.12
C PHE A 46 1.78 -17.53 1.01
N LEU A 47 0.73 -16.72 0.88
CA LEU A 47 0.87 -15.26 0.83
C LEU A 47 0.95 -14.65 2.24
N ALA A 48 0.28 -15.27 3.21
CA ALA A 48 0.26 -14.74 4.57
C ALA A 48 1.62 -14.86 5.23
N VAL A 49 2.17 -13.72 5.67
CA VAL A 49 3.40 -13.65 6.44
C VAL A 49 3.11 -12.97 7.76
N SER A 50 3.34 -13.66 8.87
CA SER A 50 3.03 -13.12 10.20
C SER A 50 3.86 -11.87 10.53
N GLN A 51 3.27 -10.95 11.31
CA GLN A 51 3.98 -9.76 11.78
C GLN A 51 5.30 -10.13 12.47
N LYS A 52 5.32 -11.20 13.26
CA LYS A 52 6.52 -11.68 13.96
C LYS A 52 7.64 -12.06 12.98
N GLU A 53 7.32 -12.67 11.85
CA GLU A 53 8.33 -13.01 10.84
C GLU A 53 8.86 -11.73 10.16
N VAL A 54 8.01 -10.76 9.90
CA VAL A 54 8.43 -9.47 9.34
C VAL A 54 9.33 -8.72 10.33
N GLU A 55 8.97 -8.68 11.61
CA GLU A 55 9.80 -8.11 12.68
C GLU A 55 11.18 -8.79 12.74
N ALA A 56 11.21 -10.13 12.75
CA ALA A 56 12.46 -10.90 12.75
C ALA A 56 13.34 -10.61 11.51
N ASN A 57 12.72 -10.37 10.35
CA ASN A 57 13.44 -9.95 9.16
C ASN A 57 14.04 -8.54 9.32
N PHE A 58 13.32 -7.58 9.90
CA PHE A 58 13.89 -6.27 10.22
C PHE A 58 15.06 -6.37 11.21
N GLU A 59 14.92 -7.19 12.27
CA GLU A 59 15.99 -7.44 13.23
C GLU A 59 17.23 -8.04 12.58
N LYS A 60 17.05 -9.04 11.72
CA LYS A 60 18.15 -9.70 10.99
C LYS A 60 19.01 -8.74 10.18
N TYR A 61 18.39 -7.67 9.65
CA TYR A 61 19.08 -6.63 8.89
C TYR A 61 19.51 -5.42 9.76
N GLY A 62 19.29 -5.46 11.09
CA GLY A 62 19.59 -4.35 11.98
C GLY A 62 18.74 -3.11 11.72
N LEU A 63 17.52 -3.30 11.19
CA LEU A 63 16.64 -2.23 10.76
C LEU A 63 15.38 -2.08 11.63
N LEU A 64 15.21 -2.90 12.68
CA LEU A 64 14.09 -2.80 13.62
C LEU A 64 14.43 -1.78 14.71
N ASP A 65 13.73 -0.66 14.67
CA ASP A 65 13.82 0.40 15.69
C ASP A 65 12.46 1.12 15.84
N ASP A 66 12.38 2.17 16.64
CA ASP A 66 11.17 2.98 16.89
C ASP A 66 10.65 3.74 15.66
N ARG A 67 11.38 3.70 14.56
CA ARG A 67 10.99 4.28 13.26
C ARG A 67 10.28 3.29 12.34
N VAL A 68 10.18 2.01 12.74
CA VAL A 68 9.31 1.03 12.07
C VAL A 68 8.03 0.92 12.87
N VAL A 69 6.91 1.31 12.27
CA VAL A 69 5.60 1.28 12.90
C VAL A 69 4.75 0.22 12.21
N PHE A 70 4.40 -0.82 12.93
CA PHE A 70 3.49 -1.86 12.43
C PHE A 70 2.04 -1.46 12.72
N VAL A 71 1.19 -1.61 11.72
CA VAL A 71 -0.26 -1.40 11.82
C VAL A 71 -0.92 -2.68 11.32
N LYS A 72 -1.23 -3.57 12.28
CA LYS A 72 -1.86 -4.86 11.96
C LYS A 72 -3.36 -4.73 11.79
N GLY A 73 -3.87 -5.25 10.70
CA GLY A 73 -5.27 -5.37 10.36
C GLY A 73 -5.55 -5.07 8.89
N TYR A 74 -6.74 -5.42 8.42
CA TYR A 74 -7.15 -5.11 7.06
C TYR A 74 -7.21 -3.59 6.84
N PHE A 75 -6.99 -3.16 5.60
CA PHE A 75 -6.88 -1.73 5.27
C PHE A 75 -8.15 -0.96 5.60
N GLU A 76 -9.33 -1.56 5.40
CA GLU A 76 -10.60 -0.91 5.71
C GLU A 76 -10.78 -0.59 7.20
N ASP A 77 -10.19 -1.39 8.08
CA ASP A 77 -10.27 -1.20 9.53
C ASP A 77 -9.23 -0.21 10.06
N THR A 78 -8.05 -0.20 9.45
CA THR A 78 -6.87 0.45 10.02
C THR A 78 -6.53 1.78 9.37
N LEU A 79 -6.58 1.88 8.03
CA LEU A 79 -6.09 3.05 7.31
C LEU A 79 -6.94 4.31 7.48
N PRO A 80 -8.27 4.25 7.58
CA PRO A 80 -9.08 5.46 7.82
C PRO A 80 -8.68 6.23 9.09
N ASN A 81 -8.20 5.49 10.09
CA ASN A 81 -7.81 6.05 11.41
C ASN A 81 -6.29 6.12 11.64
N ILE A 82 -5.50 5.92 10.59
CA ILE A 82 -4.04 5.89 10.71
C ILE A 82 -3.48 7.22 11.24
N LYS A 83 -2.55 7.12 12.18
CA LYS A 83 -2.00 8.29 12.89
C LYS A 83 -0.91 9.03 12.12
N CYS A 84 -0.43 8.54 10.98
CA CYS A 84 0.53 9.28 10.17
C CYS A 84 -0.12 10.57 9.62
N GLN A 85 0.61 11.69 9.69
CA GLN A 85 0.10 12.99 9.29
C GLN A 85 0.52 13.38 7.87
N LYS A 86 1.74 13.04 7.48
CA LYS A 86 2.31 13.33 6.17
C LYS A 86 3.07 12.14 5.64
N ILE A 87 2.89 11.90 4.35
CA ILE A 87 3.52 10.80 3.61
C ILE A 87 4.37 11.42 2.51
N SER A 88 5.60 10.95 2.35
CA SER A 88 6.47 11.33 1.23
C SER A 88 6.49 10.28 0.12
N LEU A 89 6.25 9.03 0.46
CA LEU A 89 6.17 7.90 -0.45
C LEU A 89 5.22 6.86 0.13
N MET A 90 4.30 6.37 -0.67
CA MET A 90 3.47 5.22 -0.35
C MET A 90 3.61 4.15 -1.44
N ARG A 91 3.76 2.89 -1.03
CA ARG A 91 3.66 1.70 -1.90
C ARG A 91 2.42 0.93 -1.47
N LEU A 92 1.52 0.76 -2.38
CA LEU A 92 0.29 0.02 -2.22
C LEU A 92 0.44 -1.32 -2.91
N ASP A 93 0.13 -2.38 -2.17
CA ASP A 93 0.27 -3.78 -2.53
C ASP A 93 -0.94 -4.48 -1.92
N GLY A 94 -2.07 -4.37 -2.59
CA GLY A 94 -3.37 -4.80 -2.04
C GLY A 94 -4.19 -5.63 -3.01
N ASP A 95 -3.65 -5.87 -4.24
CA ASP A 95 -4.25 -6.68 -5.31
C ASP A 95 -5.70 -6.29 -5.67
N GLN A 96 -6.60 -6.31 -4.71
CA GLN A 96 -8.03 -6.13 -4.88
C GLN A 96 -8.42 -4.66 -5.08
N TYR A 97 -9.58 -4.44 -5.72
CA TYR A 97 -10.19 -3.11 -5.85
C TYR A 97 -10.46 -2.50 -4.48
N GLY A 98 -11.16 -3.25 -3.60
CA GLY A 98 -11.53 -2.77 -2.27
C GLY A 98 -10.34 -2.35 -1.42
N SER A 99 -9.28 -3.16 -1.38
CA SER A 99 -8.05 -2.84 -0.66
C SER A 99 -7.35 -1.61 -1.24
N THR A 100 -7.28 -1.51 -2.57
CA THR A 100 -6.60 -0.41 -3.26
C THR A 100 -7.35 0.91 -3.11
N ILE A 101 -8.69 0.92 -3.27
CA ILE A 101 -9.48 2.16 -3.17
C ILE A 101 -9.45 2.71 -1.75
N VAL A 102 -9.60 1.86 -0.72
CA VAL A 102 -9.52 2.26 0.69
C VAL A 102 -8.15 2.83 1.04
N ALA A 103 -7.08 2.22 0.54
CA ALA A 103 -5.73 2.73 0.77
C ALA A 103 -5.52 4.10 0.11
N LEU A 104 -5.97 4.28 -1.13
CA LEU A 104 -5.89 5.57 -1.81
C LEU A 104 -6.70 6.66 -1.10
N GLU A 105 -7.95 6.37 -0.73
CA GLU A 105 -8.82 7.32 -0.02
C GLU A 105 -8.26 7.74 1.34
N SER A 106 -7.65 6.80 2.06
CA SER A 106 -7.11 7.04 3.40
C SER A 106 -5.77 7.75 3.41
N LEU A 107 -4.90 7.44 2.44
CA LEU A 107 -3.49 7.84 2.48
C LEU A 107 -3.14 8.95 1.48
N TYR A 108 -3.75 8.99 0.30
CA TYR A 108 -3.41 9.99 -0.72
C TYR A 108 -3.64 11.44 -0.26
N PRO A 109 -4.68 11.78 0.52
CA PRO A 109 -4.83 13.13 1.08
C PRO A 109 -3.65 13.56 1.97
N LYS A 110 -2.96 12.59 2.59
CA LYS A 110 -1.80 12.81 3.46
C LYS A 110 -0.48 12.86 2.67
N LEU A 111 -0.49 12.47 1.39
CA LEU A 111 0.70 12.51 0.54
C LEU A 111 1.08 13.96 0.24
N SER A 112 2.34 14.30 0.52
CA SER A 112 2.89 15.62 0.25
C SER A 112 2.99 15.88 -1.26
N ASN A 113 2.86 17.14 -1.68
CA ASN A 113 3.19 17.53 -3.05
C ASN A 113 4.65 17.14 -3.35
N GLY A 114 4.88 16.59 -4.53
CA GLY A 114 6.16 15.99 -4.89
C GLY A 114 6.41 14.59 -4.34
N GLY A 115 5.49 14.06 -3.52
CA GLY A 115 5.53 12.69 -3.03
C GLY A 115 5.20 11.66 -4.10
N PHE A 116 5.53 10.40 -3.84
CA PHE A 116 5.38 9.31 -4.79
C PHE A 116 4.32 8.31 -4.34
N VAL A 117 3.55 7.84 -5.30
CA VAL A 117 2.66 6.67 -5.17
C VAL A 117 3.23 5.58 -6.06
N ILE A 118 3.43 4.40 -5.48
CA ILE A 118 3.80 3.18 -6.19
C ILE A 118 2.66 2.20 -6.00
N ILE A 119 2.16 1.64 -7.08
CA ILE A 119 1.10 0.61 -7.09
C ILE A 119 1.72 -0.66 -7.64
N ASP A 120 1.81 -1.69 -6.82
CA ASP A 120 2.50 -2.93 -7.17
C ASP A 120 1.81 -3.67 -8.31
N ASP A 121 0.51 -3.80 -8.24
CA ASP A 121 -0.30 -4.63 -9.13
C ASP A 121 -1.00 -3.84 -10.25
N TYR A 122 -0.55 -2.61 -10.52
CA TYR A 122 -1.22 -1.71 -11.46
C TYR A 122 -1.35 -2.30 -12.87
N ILE A 123 -0.35 -3.05 -13.32
CA ILE A 123 -0.33 -3.64 -14.67
C ILE A 123 -0.96 -5.03 -14.66
N SER A 124 -0.70 -5.82 -13.61
CA SER A 124 -1.01 -7.25 -13.54
C SER A 124 -2.44 -7.57 -13.08
N VAL A 125 -3.07 -6.68 -12.30
CA VAL A 125 -4.39 -6.92 -11.70
C VAL A 125 -5.40 -5.87 -12.13
N ASP A 126 -6.40 -6.29 -12.89
CA ASP A 126 -7.42 -5.39 -13.44
C ASP A 126 -8.24 -4.68 -12.36
N ALA A 127 -8.60 -5.37 -11.29
CA ALA A 127 -9.33 -4.81 -10.15
C ALA A 127 -8.55 -3.66 -9.49
N CYS A 128 -7.26 -3.89 -9.20
CA CYS A 128 -6.35 -2.87 -8.69
C CYS A 128 -6.26 -1.66 -9.62
N ARG A 129 -6.03 -1.91 -10.93
CA ARG A 129 -5.95 -0.84 -11.94
C ARG A 129 -7.24 -0.03 -12.01
N THR A 130 -8.39 -0.68 -11.95
CA THR A 130 -9.70 -0.02 -11.98
C THR A 130 -9.86 0.91 -10.77
N ALA A 131 -9.55 0.45 -9.55
CA ALA A 131 -9.56 1.28 -8.35
C ALA A 131 -8.68 2.53 -8.48
N VAL A 132 -7.48 2.38 -9.03
CA VAL A 132 -6.56 3.50 -9.28
C VAL A 132 -7.18 4.52 -10.24
N HIS A 133 -7.76 4.06 -11.35
CA HIS A 133 -8.38 4.94 -12.33
C HIS A 133 -9.59 5.66 -11.76
N ASP A 134 -10.45 4.97 -11.04
CA ASP A 134 -11.67 5.55 -10.43
C ASP A 134 -11.31 6.60 -9.38
N TYR A 135 -10.36 6.29 -8.50
CA TYR A 135 -9.87 7.26 -7.52
C TYR A 135 -9.29 8.51 -8.20
N ARG A 136 -8.43 8.33 -9.19
CA ARG A 136 -7.79 9.44 -9.92
C ARG A 136 -8.82 10.29 -10.67
N LYS A 137 -9.79 9.66 -11.31
CA LYS A 137 -10.89 10.34 -12.01
C LYS A 137 -11.75 11.16 -11.04
N ALA A 138 -12.16 10.56 -9.93
CA ALA A 138 -12.98 11.23 -8.90
C ALA A 138 -12.28 12.44 -8.29
N ASN A 139 -10.95 12.39 -8.15
CA ASN A 139 -10.13 13.44 -7.54
C ASN A 139 -9.42 14.37 -8.55
N GLY A 140 -9.70 14.23 -9.85
CA GLY A 140 -9.13 15.08 -10.91
C GLY A 140 -7.61 14.96 -11.06
N ILE A 141 -7.01 13.83 -10.67
CA ILE A 141 -5.56 13.57 -10.73
C ILE A 141 -5.18 13.25 -12.16
N ARG A 142 -4.27 14.06 -12.72
CA ARG A 142 -3.80 13.94 -14.12
C ARG A 142 -2.30 13.64 -14.25
N ASP A 143 -1.63 13.42 -13.12
CA ASP A 143 -0.21 13.07 -13.12
C ASP A 143 0.01 11.82 -13.97
N GLU A 144 1.07 11.80 -14.77
CA GLU A 144 1.38 10.65 -15.62
C GLU A 144 1.71 9.43 -14.76
N ILE A 145 1.16 8.26 -15.11
CA ILE A 145 1.56 6.99 -14.52
C ILE A 145 2.71 6.42 -15.36
N ILE A 146 3.82 6.17 -14.71
CA ILE A 146 5.03 5.62 -15.32
C ILE A 146 5.13 4.15 -14.91
N GLN A 147 5.26 3.27 -15.88
CA GLN A 147 5.48 1.85 -15.64
C GLN A 147 6.92 1.62 -15.16
N ILE A 148 7.08 0.83 -14.10
CA ILE A 148 8.39 0.42 -13.56
C ILE A 148 8.83 -0.90 -14.17
N ASP A 149 7.94 -1.89 -14.11
CA ASP A 149 8.16 -3.25 -14.61
C ASP A 149 6.85 -3.86 -15.15
N TRP A 150 6.74 -5.17 -15.21
CA TRP A 150 5.60 -5.89 -15.79
C TRP A 150 4.37 -5.95 -14.85
N THR A 151 4.47 -5.52 -13.58
CA THR A 151 3.37 -5.44 -12.62
C THR A 151 3.11 -4.02 -12.14
N THR A 152 4.15 -3.22 -11.92
CA THR A 152 4.16 -2.03 -11.08
C THR A 152 4.11 -0.74 -11.89
N GLY A 153 3.28 0.20 -11.42
CA GLY A 153 3.25 1.58 -11.90
C GLY A 153 3.46 2.59 -10.78
N TYR A 154 3.88 3.79 -11.11
CA TYR A 154 3.98 4.89 -10.15
C TYR A 154 3.64 6.24 -10.76
N TRP A 155 3.29 7.19 -9.90
CA TRP A 155 3.25 8.61 -10.27
C TRP A 155 3.76 9.49 -9.14
N ARG A 156 4.09 10.73 -9.50
CA ARG A 156 4.49 11.75 -8.55
C ARG A 156 3.38 12.77 -8.40
N LYS A 157 2.91 13.01 -7.18
CA LYS A 157 1.86 13.99 -6.89
C LYS A 157 2.36 15.40 -7.19
N SER A 158 1.74 16.10 -8.15
CA SER A 158 2.16 17.46 -8.56
C SER A 158 1.55 18.55 -7.67
N LYS A 159 0.32 18.37 -7.18
CA LYS A 159 -0.42 19.34 -6.36
C LYS A 159 -1.31 18.63 -5.32
#